data_eb922244dd5fa987a162c214c9995a7f
#
_entry.id   eb922244dd5fa987a162c214c9995a7f
#
_cell.length_a   1.000
_cell.length_b   1.000
_cell.length_c   1.000
_cell.angle_alpha   90.00
_cell.angle_beta   90.00
_cell.angle_gamma   90.00
#
_symmetry.space_group_name_H-M   'P 1'
#
loop_
_entity.id
_entity.type
_entity.pdbx_description
1 polymer ?
#
loop_
_entity_poly.entity_id
_entity_poly.type
_entity_poly.pdbx_seq_one_letter_code
_entity_poly.pdbx_strand_id
1 'polypeptide(L)'
;SPDALLVCAKERTQEVKKLVESLNESGYPEGKLASAVEKPWGSYTILDSGSTYVLKRIEVFPGEALSLQSHQHRSEHWTVVSGSADVVRGEDTFQLNINDSISIPENTKHRLANSGSNLLVIIEIQFGHRIDETDISRYEDRYGRC
;
A
#
# COMPACT_ATOMS: atom_id res chain seq x y z
N SER A 1 18.86 5.27 2.50
CA SER A 1 17.70 5.98 3.09
C SER A 1 18.16 7.31 3.68
N PRO A 2 17.24 8.24 4.03
CA PRO A 2 17.59 9.52 4.65
C PRO A 2 18.32 9.39 5.99
N ASP A 3 18.16 8.28 6.67
CA ASP A 3 18.61 7.99 8.04
C ASP A 3 19.72 6.93 8.10
N ALA A 4 20.08 6.31 7.00
CA ALA A 4 21.13 5.30 6.95
C ALA A 4 21.97 5.38 5.66
N LEU A 5 23.29 5.25 5.81
CA LEU A 5 24.27 5.18 4.71
C LEU A 5 25.09 3.90 4.84
N LEU A 6 25.11 3.09 3.79
CA LEU A 6 26.01 1.95 3.68
C LEU A 6 27.14 2.27 2.72
N VAL A 7 28.38 2.07 3.18
CA VAL A 7 29.59 2.12 2.35
C VAL A 7 30.24 0.74 2.35
N CYS A 8 30.38 0.12 1.18
CA CYS A 8 31.00 -1.20 1.07
C CYS A 8 31.91 -1.26 -0.17
N ALA A 9 32.86 -2.21 -0.17
CA ALA A 9 33.64 -2.51 -1.36
C ALA A 9 32.74 -3.05 -2.48
N LYS A 10 33.03 -2.67 -3.74
CA LYS A 10 32.19 -3.04 -4.90
C LYS A 10 32.03 -4.57 -5.04
N GLU A 11 33.06 -5.31 -4.70
CA GLU A 11 33.10 -6.77 -4.78
C GLU A 11 32.21 -7.44 -3.72
N ARG A 12 31.78 -6.69 -2.69
CA ARG A 12 30.94 -7.17 -1.58
C ARG A 12 29.48 -6.72 -1.66
N THR A 13 29.07 -6.10 -2.73
CA THR A 13 27.69 -5.60 -2.91
C THR A 13 26.62 -6.72 -2.80
N GLN A 14 26.97 -7.96 -3.14
CA GLN A 14 26.06 -9.11 -3.00
C GLN A 14 25.80 -9.50 -1.54
N GLU A 15 26.66 -9.06 -0.61
CA GLU A 15 26.47 -9.32 0.83
C GLU A 15 25.49 -8.33 1.49
N VAL A 16 25.12 -7.24 0.80
CA VAL A 16 24.19 -6.22 1.32
C VAL A 16 22.85 -6.83 1.73
N LYS A 17 22.35 -7.81 0.95
CA LYS A 17 21.12 -8.53 1.30
C LYS A 17 21.21 -9.20 2.67
N LYS A 18 22.32 -9.92 2.95
CA LYS A 18 22.55 -10.58 4.23
C LYS A 18 22.65 -9.59 5.39
N LEU A 19 23.27 -8.42 5.14
CA LEU A 19 23.34 -7.36 6.14
C LEU A 19 21.95 -6.82 6.48
N VAL A 20 21.11 -6.55 5.48
CA VAL A 20 19.73 -6.10 5.69
C VAL A 20 18.91 -7.16 6.44
N GLU A 21 19.04 -8.44 6.10
CA GLU A 21 18.40 -9.55 6.82
C GLU A 21 18.84 -9.58 8.29
N SER A 22 20.15 -9.46 8.55
CA SER A 22 20.70 -9.41 9.92
C SER A 22 20.23 -8.20 10.73
N LEU A 23 20.11 -7.01 10.10
CA LEU A 23 19.58 -5.82 10.76
C LEU A 23 18.09 -6.01 11.12
N ASN A 24 17.29 -6.59 10.22
CA ASN A 24 15.89 -6.91 10.47
C ASN A 24 15.73 -7.90 11.65
N GLU A 25 16.52 -8.99 11.67
CA GLU A 25 16.52 -9.97 12.75
C GLU A 25 16.93 -9.36 14.08
N SER A 26 17.85 -8.41 14.05
CA SER A 26 18.35 -7.69 15.24
C SER A 26 17.41 -6.55 15.69
N GLY A 27 16.30 -6.30 14.95
CA GLY A 27 15.31 -5.29 15.29
C GLY A 27 15.74 -3.83 15.03
N TYR A 28 16.79 -3.62 14.25
CA TYR A 28 17.21 -2.28 13.85
C TYR A 28 16.23 -1.67 12.88
N PRO A 29 15.70 -0.44 13.13
CA PRO A 29 14.72 0.21 12.26
C PRO A 29 15.26 0.47 10.84
N GLU A 30 16.56 0.66 10.68
CA GLU A 30 17.24 0.91 9.40
C GLU A 30 17.16 -0.30 8.43
N GLY A 31 16.98 -1.51 8.96
CA GLY A 31 16.71 -2.71 8.16
C GLY A 31 15.31 -2.73 7.54
N LYS A 32 14.38 -1.98 8.12
CA LYS A 32 12.98 -1.85 7.67
C LYS A 32 12.81 -0.67 6.71
N LEU A 33 13.73 -0.48 5.79
CA LEU A 33 13.58 0.55 4.77
C LEU A 33 12.23 0.42 4.08
N ALA A 34 11.45 1.49 4.13
CA ALA A 34 10.20 1.66 3.39
C ALA A 34 10.50 1.66 1.88
N SER A 35 10.85 0.49 1.34
CA SER A 35 10.99 0.33 -0.11
C SER A 35 9.60 0.27 -0.73
N ALA A 36 9.39 1.04 -1.79
CA ALA A 36 8.16 0.95 -2.56
C ALA A 36 8.03 -0.46 -3.15
N VAL A 37 6.86 -1.04 -3.00
CA VAL A 37 6.49 -2.31 -3.63
C VAL A 37 5.76 -1.99 -4.92
N GLU A 38 6.41 -2.28 -6.04
CA GLU A 38 5.86 -2.07 -7.37
C GLU A 38 4.71 -3.04 -7.67
N LYS A 39 3.66 -2.51 -8.27
CA LYS A 39 2.48 -3.23 -8.73
C LYS A 39 2.13 -2.76 -10.15
N PRO A 40 1.37 -3.53 -10.93
CA PRO A 40 0.98 -3.11 -12.28
C PRO A 40 0.21 -1.79 -12.33
N TRP A 41 -0.49 -1.43 -11.27
CA TRP A 41 -1.30 -0.21 -11.16
C TRP A 41 -0.55 0.99 -10.55
N GLY A 42 0.70 0.81 -10.08
CA GLY A 42 1.47 1.83 -9.38
C GLY A 42 2.38 1.23 -8.33
N SER A 43 2.35 1.78 -7.12
CA SER A 43 3.17 1.26 -6.01
C SER A 43 2.52 1.51 -4.65
N TYR A 44 3.01 0.84 -3.62
CA TYR A 44 2.76 1.22 -2.25
C TYR A 44 4.03 1.16 -1.39
N THR A 45 4.06 1.98 -0.37
CA THR A 45 5.13 2.02 0.64
C THR A 45 4.49 1.87 2.02
N ILE A 46 4.97 0.94 2.85
CA ILE A 46 4.58 0.87 4.25
C ILE A 46 5.36 1.95 4.99
N LEU A 47 4.63 2.90 5.58
CA LEU A 47 5.20 4.02 6.31
C LEU A 47 5.40 3.68 7.79
N ASP A 48 4.47 2.91 8.36
CA ASP A 48 4.51 2.46 9.75
C ASP A 48 3.64 1.22 9.94
N SER A 49 3.88 0.43 10.98
CA SER A 49 3.06 -0.73 11.32
C SER A 49 3.14 -1.06 12.81
N GLY A 50 2.00 -1.49 13.36
CA GLY A 50 1.86 -1.98 14.72
C GLY A 50 1.15 -3.32 14.77
N SER A 51 0.80 -3.77 15.96
CA SER A 51 0.11 -5.06 16.17
C SER A 51 -1.32 -5.09 15.60
N THR A 52 -1.96 -3.94 15.44
CA THR A 52 -3.37 -3.80 15.03
C THR A 52 -3.56 -2.83 13.87
N TYR A 53 -2.50 -2.29 13.29
CA TYR A 53 -2.60 -1.38 12.16
C TYR A 53 -1.40 -1.47 11.21
N VAL A 54 -1.62 -1.07 9.97
CA VAL A 54 -0.57 -0.77 8.97
C VAL A 54 -0.91 0.55 8.30
N LEU A 55 0.08 1.45 8.21
CA LEU A 55 0.00 2.73 7.50
C LEU A 55 0.74 2.62 6.17
N LYS A 56 0.04 2.89 5.07
CA LYS A 56 0.61 2.83 3.72
C LYS A 56 0.43 4.15 2.97
N ARG A 57 1.41 4.46 2.15
CA ARG A 57 1.29 5.44 1.06
C ARG A 57 1.10 4.65 -0.23
N ILE A 58 0.00 4.91 -0.93
CA ILE A 58 -0.35 4.25 -2.20
C ILE A 58 -0.29 5.28 -3.32
N GLU A 59 0.36 4.92 -4.41
CA GLU A 59 0.46 5.70 -5.63
C GLU A 59 -0.19 4.92 -6.77
N VAL A 60 -1.17 5.54 -7.46
CA VAL A 60 -1.87 4.91 -8.57
C VAL A 60 -1.63 5.71 -9.84
N PHE A 61 -1.11 5.07 -10.88
CA PHE A 61 -0.83 5.69 -12.17
C PHE A 61 -2.13 6.17 -12.84
N PRO A 62 -2.06 7.19 -13.70
CA PRO A 62 -3.19 7.64 -14.50
C PRO A 62 -3.82 6.49 -15.31
N GLY A 63 -5.15 6.36 -15.25
CA GLY A 63 -5.91 5.32 -15.93
C GLY A 63 -5.91 3.96 -15.26
N GLU A 64 -5.17 3.78 -14.16
CA GLU A 64 -5.03 2.50 -13.48
C GLU A 64 -5.97 2.35 -12.27
N ALA A 65 -6.17 1.10 -11.84
CA ALA A 65 -7.03 0.77 -10.73
C ALA A 65 -6.55 -0.46 -9.99
N LEU A 66 -6.79 -0.50 -8.70
CA LEU A 66 -6.64 -1.72 -7.90
C LEU A 66 -7.75 -2.72 -8.25
N SER A 67 -7.60 -3.97 -7.82
CA SER A 67 -8.66 -4.98 -7.95
C SER A 67 -9.93 -4.57 -7.20
N LEU A 68 -11.10 -5.03 -7.66
CA LEU A 68 -12.29 -5.08 -6.80
C LEU A 68 -12.06 -6.19 -5.77
N GLN A 69 -12.00 -5.85 -4.50
CA GLN A 69 -11.58 -6.74 -3.43
C GLN A 69 -12.36 -6.52 -2.14
N SER A 70 -12.26 -7.46 -1.20
CA SER A 70 -12.70 -7.28 0.18
C SER A 70 -11.75 -7.97 1.15
N HIS A 71 -11.84 -7.60 2.43
CA HIS A 71 -11.05 -8.14 3.54
C HIS A 71 -11.97 -8.62 4.65
N GLN A 72 -11.65 -9.77 5.25
CA GLN A 72 -12.47 -10.34 6.34
C GLN A 72 -12.06 -9.84 7.72
N HIS A 73 -10.79 -9.47 7.90
CA HIS A 73 -10.20 -9.25 9.22
C HIS A 73 -9.61 -7.86 9.41
N ARG A 74 -9.83 -6.97 8.43
CA ARG A 74 -9.39 -5.57 8.50
C ARG A 74 -10.39 -4.62 7.87
N SER A 75 -10.46 -3.43 8.42
CA SER A 75 -11.07 -2.24 7.81
C SER A 75 -9.97 -1.32 7.28
N GLU A 76 -10.33 -0.42 6.38
CA GLU A 76 -9.38 0.54 5.79
C GLU A 76 -9.93 1.96 5.89
N HIS A 77 -9.04 2.93 6.04
CA HIS A 77 -9.36 4.35 5.97
C HIS A 77 -8.42 5.01 4.98
N TRP A 78 -8.98 5.64 3.97
CA TRP A 78 -8.24 6.29 2.89
C TRP A 78 -8.40 7.79 2.93
N THR A 79 -7.30 8.53 2.74
CA THR A 79 -7.28 9.98 2.59
C THR A 79 -6.51 10.34 1.33
N VAL A 80 -7.11 11.15 0.45
CA VAL A 80 -6.47 11.62 -0.78
C VAL A 80 -5.50 12.74 -0.45
N VAL A 81 -4.24 12.57 -0.86
CA VAL A 81 -3.16 13.55 -0.67
C VAL A 81 -2.87 14.31 -1.96
N SER A 82 -2.99 13.65 -3.11
CA SER A 82 -2.74 14.25 -4.43
C SER A 82 -3.60 13.58 -5.49
N GLY A 83 -4.05 14.31 -6.47
CA GLY A 83 -4.93 13.82 -7.53
C GLY A 83 -6.40 13.74 -7.10
N SER A 84 -7.17 12.90 -7.78
CA SER A 84 -8.54 12.55 -7.44
C SER A 84 -8.75 11.05 -7.58
N ALA A 85 -9.55 10.46 -6.68
CA ALA A 85 -9.79 9.03 -6.63
C ALA A 85 -11.25 8.72 -6.96
N ASP A 86 -11.46 7.71 -7.81
CA ASP A 86 -12.75 7.06 -7.96
C ASP A 86 -12.76 5.83 -7.06
N VAL A 87 -13.72 5.77 -6.15
CA VAL A 87 -13.83 4.71 -5.14
C VAL A 87 -15.15 3.98 -5.30
N VAL A 88 -15.07 2.65 -5.41
CA VAL A 88 -16.22 1.76 -5.23
C VAL A 88 -16.22 1.28 -3.79
N ARG A 89 -17.37 1.38 -3.09
CA ARG A 89 -17.58 0.83 -1.75
C ARG A 89 -18.96 0.19 -1.68
N GLY A 90 -19.02 -1.13 -1.64
CA GLY A 90 -20.27 -1.87 -1.79
C GLY A 90 -20.86 -1.66 -3.19
N GLU A 91 -22.06 -1.09 -3.25
CA GLU A 91 -22.77 -0.74 -4.48
C GLU A 91 -22.61 0.75 -4.85
N ASP A 92 -22.02 1.54 -3.96
CA ASP A 92 -21.87 2.99 -4.14
C ASP A 92 -20.53 3.32 -4.80
N THR A 93 -20.54 4.44 -5.56
CA THR A 93 -19.33 5.04 -6.14
C THR A 93 -19.15 6.46 -5.62
N PHE A 94 -17.90 6.81 -5.32
CA PHE A 94 -17.54 8.13 -4.80
C PHE A 94 -16.39 8.69 -5.62
N GLN A 95 -16.40 9.99 -5.85
CA GLN A 95 -15.24 10.73 -6.31
C GLN A 95 -14.68 11.52 -5.13
N LEU A 96 -13.42 11.26 -4.79
CA LEU A 96 -12.71 11.91 -3.69
C LEU A 96 -11.65 12.84 -4.25
N ASN A 97 -11.59 14.06 -3.74
CA ASN A 97 -10.58 15.04 -4.05
C ASN A 97 -9.56 15.15 -2.91
N ILE A 98 -8.54 15.97 -3.10
CA ILE A 98 -7.52 16.22 -2.06
C ILE A 98 -8.19 16.60 -0.75
N ASN A 99 -7.75 15.98 0.34
CA ASN A 99 -8.25 16.11 1.71
C ASN A 99 -9.59 15.39 1.99
N ASP A 100 -10.25 14.78 0.99
CA ASP A 100 -11.38 13.90 1.24
C ASP A 100 -10.89 12.56 1.79
N SER A 101 -11.75 11.95 2.62
CA SER A 101 -11.47 10.65 3.25
C SER A 101 -12.68 9.72 3.17
N ILE A 102 -12.42 8.41 3.17
CA ILE A 102 -13.46 7.39 3.19
C ILE A 102 -13.02 6.21 4.06
N SER A 103 -13.97 5.65 4.81
CA SER A 103 -13.76 4.40 5.56
C SER A 103 -14.37 3.23 4.81
N ILE A 104 -13.64 2.14 4.73
CA ILE A 104 -14.06 0.86 4.14
C ILE A 104 -14.17 -0.16 5.28
N PRO A 105 -15.38 -0.57 5.67
CA PRO A 105 -15.58 -1.60 6.69
C PRO A 105 -15.08 -2.98 6.24
N GLU A 106 -14.83 -3.87 7.19
CA GLU A 106 -14.59 -5.29 6.92
C GLU A 106 -15.70 -5.89 6.04
N ASN A 107 -15.37 -6.89 5.25
CA ASN A 107 -16.28 -7.61 4.34
C ASN A 107 -16.98 -6.74 3.27
N THR A 108 -16.55 -5.49 3.10
CA THR A 108 -17.10 -4.58 2.10
C THR A 108 -16.29 -4.68 0.80
N LYS A 109 -16.94 -4.96 -0.32
CA LYS A 109 -16.30 -4.89 -1.64
C LYS A 109 -15.90 -3.45 -1.94
N HIS A 110 -14.67 -3.25 -2.38
CA HIS A 110 -14.16 -1.92 -2.67
C HIS A 110 -13.09 -1.93 -3.75
N ARG A 111 -12.92 -0.80 -4.40
CA ARG A 111 -11.87 -0.56 -5.40
C ARG A 111 -11.44 0.90 -5.38
N LEU A 112 -10.14 1.13 -5.49
CA LEU A 112 -9.54 2.43 -5.74
C LEU A 112 -9.14 2.52 -7.21
N ALA A 113 -9.48 3.61 -7.87
CA ALA A 113 -9.10 3.88 -9.26
C ALA A 113 -8.66 5.33 -9.44
N ASN A 114 -7.81 5.55 -10.43
CA ASN A 114 -7.36 6.85 -10.87
C ASN A 114 -7.79 7.08 -12.33
N SER A 115 -8.93 7.72 -12.55
CA SER A 115 -9.39 8.11 -13.89
C SER A 115 -8.79 9.43 -14.37
N GLY A 116 -8.02 10.11 -13.51
CA GLY A 116 -7.37 11.38 -13.84
C GLY A 116 -6.12 11.23 -14.70
N SER A 117 -5.53 12.36 -15.06
CA SER A 117 -4.28 12.43 -15.85
C SER A 117 -3.01 12.58 -15.01
N ASN A 118 -3.14 12.79 -13.72
CA ASN A 118 -2.03 12.96 -12.78
C ASN A 118 -1.92 11.76 -11.86
N LEU A 119 -0.75 11.57 -11.22
CA LEU A 119 -0.55 10.56 -10.20
C LEU A 119 -1.52 10.77 -9.04
N LEU A 120 -2.29 9.75 -8.69
CA LEU A 120 -3.09 9.71 -7.48
C LEU A 120 -2.22 9.23 -6.32
N VAL A 121 -2.25 9.94 -5.21
CA VAL A 121 -1.58 9.54 -3.96
C VAL A 121 -2.61 9.53 -2.84
N ILE A 122 -2.70 8.40 -2.15
CA ILE A 122 -3.50 8.28 -0.92
C ILE A 122 -2.64 7.81 0.25
N ILE A 123 -3.09 8.17 1.46
CA ILE A 123 -2.66 7.53 2.69
C ILE A 123 -3.76 6.55 3.09
N GLU A 124 -3.37 5.30 3.30
CA GLU A 124 -4.23 4.21 3.75
C GLU A 124 -3.83 3.82 5.16
N ILE A 125 -4.80 3.72 6.06
CA ILE A 125 -4.63 3.10 7.36
C ILE A 125 -5.47 1.85 7.37
N GLN A 126 -4.84 0.69 7.55
CA GLN A 126 -5.49 -0.60 7.76
C GLN A 126 -5.58 -0.88 9.25
N PHE A 127 -6.76 -1.28 9.74
CA PHE A 127 -6.98 -1.67 11.14
C PHE A 127 -7.52 -3.09 11.18
N GLY A 128 -6.94 -3.93 12.04
CA GLY A 128 -7.42 -5.30 12.19
C GLY A 128 -6.50 -6.17 13.03
N HIS A 129 -6.95 -7.38 13.30
CA HIS A 129 -6.15 -8.39 14.01
C HIS A 129 -5.29 -9.22 13.08
N ARG A 130 -5.62 -9.21 11.79
CA ARG A 130 -4.89 -9.91 10.75
C ARG A 130 -4.79 -8.99 9.52
N ILE A 131 -3.61 -8.42 9.33
CA ILE A 131 -3.31 -7.49 8.24
C ILE A 131 -2.18 -8.11 7.41
N ASP A 132 -2.53 -9.03 6.52
CA ASP A 132 -1.59 -9.71 5.63
C ASP A 132 -2.17 -9.83 4.19
N GLU A 133 -1.33 -10.15 3.23
CA GLU A 133 -1.71 -10.29 1.82
C GLU A 133 -2.64 -11.48 1.56
N THR A 134 -2.81 -12.40 2.51
CA THR A 134 -3.73 -13.55 2.38
C THR A 134 -5.16 -13.19 2.74
N ASP A 135 -5.39 -12.06 3.44
CA ASP A 135 -6.71 -11.51 3.75
C ASP A 135 -7.25 -10.64 2.60
N ILE A 136 -7.11 -11.11 1.36
CA ILE A 136 -7.63 -10.42 0.17
C ILE A 136 -8.47 -11.38 -0.66
N SER A 137 -9.79 -11.15 -0.72
CA SER A 137 -10.69 -11.77 -1.68
C SER A 137 -10.84 -10.85 -2.90
N ARG A 138 -10.35 -11.28 -4.07
CA ARG A 138 -10.45 -10.52 -5.33
C ARG A 138 -11.64 -11.00 -6.14
N TYR A 139 -12.40 -10.07 -6.70
CA TYR A 139 -13.59 -10.34 -7.53
C TYR A 139 -13.37 -9.96 -8.99
N GLU A 140 -12.66 -8.85 -9.23
CA GLU A 140 -12.28 -8.37 -10.56
C GLU A 140 -10.86 -7.82 -10.50
N ASP A 141 -10.02 -8.25 -11.42
CA ASP A 141 -8.65 -7.77 -11.53
C ASP A 141 -8.22 -7.66 -13.00
N ARG A 142 -7.76 -6.47 -13.40
CA ARG A 142 -7.32 -6.19 -14.79
C ARG A 142 -6.00 -6.88 -15.13
N TYR A 143 -5.28 -7.38 -14.13
CA TYR A 143 -3.91 -7.89 -14.26
C TYR A 143 -3.80 -9.41 -14.06
N GLY A 144 -4.95 -10.11 -13.98
CA GLY A 144 -5.00 -11.57 -13.93
C GLY A 144 -4.53 -12.19 -12.62
N ARG A 145 -4.72 -11.48 -11.48
CA ARG A 145 -4.33 -11.96 -10.13
C ARG A 145 -5.51 -12.59 -9.36
N CYS A 146 -6.66 -12.82 -10.00
CA CYS A 146 -7.80 -13.55 -9.44
C CYS A 146 -7.57 -15.05 -9.48
#